data_c674eabca4f601e0dde4fd60601f2c1d
#
_entry.id   c674eabca4f601e0dde4fd60601f2c1d
#
_cell.length_a   1.000
_cell.length_b   1.000
_cell.length_c   1.000
_cell.angle_alpha   90.00
_cell.angle_beta   90.00
_cell.angle_gamma   90.00
#
_symmetry.space_group_name_H-M   'P 1'
#
loop_
_entity.id
_entity.type
_entity.pdbx_description
1 polymer ?
#
loop_
_entity_poly.entity_id
_entity_poly.type
_entity_poly.pdbx_seq_one_letter_code
_entity_poly.pdbx_strand_id
1 'polypeptide(L)'
;ISYSEVGNSPDVFLAIPTYALVDGVPVTQSRRPNPNLKPERTKSWEAGFNFVFFKNRLRLDGSIYQSRTYNQFFERTLSSTTGYKSEVVNGGRVDNKGIELSLRFEDKWGNFGWSSYLTYSLNRNKVVELLRNYEDPYTHELTSLDRIDMGGTSMYKMILTEGGSIGDIYVNTLRTDEHGAIYVHPSDQVVVTQPDEFVKAGNSAPKYNLGWGNTFSYKGLSLGFLFTARVGGVVVSQTQATMDAYGSSKATAIARDNGGAIVNGRPIGAEDYYTKIGGAGAQGGIGSMYTYSATNVRLAELSLGYDIPINKYVDWIKGLNVSFIGKNLFFLYRKAPFDPELTASTGTYFQGIDMFMSPSLRNLGFSVKVNF
;
A
#
# COMPACT_ATOMS: atom_id res chain seq x y z
N ILE A 1 10.45 5.86 28.05
CA ILE A 1 8.99 5.91 27.95
C ILE A 1 8.60 7.35 27.65
N SER A 2 7.76 7.55 26.65
CA SER A 2 7.23 8.85 26.28
C SER A 2 5.70 8.82 26.19
N TYR A 3 5.08 9.97 26.46
CA TYR A 3 3.68 10.24 26.21
C TYR A 3 3.57 11.56 25.46
N SER A 4 2.72 11.60 24.43
CA SER A 4 2.46 12.82 23.68
C SER A 4 0.97 12.96 23.36
N GLU A 5 0.52 14.20 23.29
CA GLU A 5 -0.81 14.55 22.82
C GLU A 5 -0.68 15.66 21.77
N VAL A 6 -1.26 15.41 20.59
CA VAL A 6 -1.15 16.31 19.42
C VAL A 6 -2.55 16.58 18.89
N GLY A 7 -2.86 17.87 18.63
CA GLY A 7 -4.06 18.30 17.94
C GLY A 7 -3.78 18.59 16.47
N ASN A 8 -4.72 18.28 15.58
CA ASN A 8 -4.70 18.63 14.15
C ASN A 8 -5.99 19.34 13.80
N SER A 9 -5.90 20.62 13.45
CA SER A 9 -7.07 21.43 13.08
C SER A 9 -7.52 21.09 11.65
N PRO A 10 -8.85 21.11 11.39
CA PRO A 10 -9.34 20.99 10.01
C PRO A 10 -8.85 22.15 9.15
N ASP A 11 -8.70 21.89 7.85
CA ASP A 11 -8.52 22.97 6.89
C ASP A 11 -9.76 23.86 6.90
N VAL A 12 -9.55 25.18 6.87
CA VAL A 12 -10.62 26.17 6.89
C VAL A 12 -11.61 25.95 5.76
N PHE A 13 -11.14 25.55 4.58
CA PHE A 13 -11.98 25.31 3.41
C PHE A 13 -12.83 24.02 3.49
N LEU A 14 -12.65 23.20 4.52
CA LEU A 14 -13.55 22.08 4.82
C LEU A 14 -14.79 22.54 5.61
N ALA A 15 -14.69 23.64 6.33
CA ALA A 15 -15.75 24.15 7.21
C ALA A 15 -16.57 25.28 6.57
N ILE A 16 -16.00 26.00 5.61
CA ILE A 16 -16.59 27.20 5.01
C ILE A 16 -16.91 26.92 3.53
N PRO A 17 -18.12 27.31 3.04
CA PRO A 17 -18.43 27.18 1.63
C PRO A 17 -17.51 28.09 0.79
N THR A 18 -16.96 27.53 -0.27
CA THR A 18 -16.11 28.22 -1.23
C THR A 18 -16.61 27.96 -2.65
N TYR A 19 -16.30 28.88 -3.55
CA TYR A 19 -16.66 28.79 -4.96
C TYR A 19 -15.38 28.85 -5.79
N ALA A 20 -15.27 27.97 -6.78
CA ALA A 20 -14.25 28.10 -7.81
C ALA A 20 -14.78 29.01 -8.91
N LEU A 21 -13.93 29.86 -9.47
CA LEU A 21 -14.26 30.63 -10.67
C LEU A 21 -13.76 29.84 -11.89
N VAL A 22 -14.70 29.37 -12.71
CA VAL A 22 -14.40 28.72 -13.98
C VAL A 22 -14.94 29.64 -15.08
N ASP A 23 -14.07 30.13 -15.92
CA ASP A 23 -14.39 31.09 -16.99
C ASP A 23 -15.20 32.32 -16.49
N GLY A 24 -14.87 32.79 -15.27
CA GLY A 24 -15.52 33.95 -14.64
C GLY A 24 -16.89 33.59 -13.98
N VAL A 25 -17.34 32.36 -14.03
CA VAL A 25 -18.61 31.93 -13.42
C VAL A 25 -18.30 31.19 -12.09
N PRO A 26 -18.96 31.57 -10.97
CA PRO A 26 -18.85 30.82 -9.71
C PRO A 26 -19.43 29.41 -9.86
N VAL A 27 -18.60 28.41 -9.56
CA VAL A 27 -18.99 26.99 -9.54
C VAL A 27 -18.90 26.46 -8.11
N THR A 28 -19.97 25.83 -7.66
CA THR A 28 -20.02 25.16 -6.34
C THR A 28 -19.00 24.02 -6.29
N GLN A 29 -18.25 23.92 -5.20
CA GLN A 29 -17.35 22.79 -4.99
C GLN A 29 -18.12 21.47 -4.87
N SER A 30 -17.50 20.39 -5.30
CA SER A 30 -18.10 19.05 -5.23
C SER A 30 -18.16 18.50 -3.80
N ARG A 31 -17.39 19.07 -2.87
CA ARG A 31 -17.37 18.71 -1.46
C ARG A 31 -18.27 19.64 -0.65
N ARG A 32 -19.18 19.08 0.14
CA ARG A 32 -20.04 19.81 1.06
C ARG A 32 -19.21 20.33 2.25
N PRO A 33 -19.25 21.63 2.56
CA PRO A 33 -18.58 22.16 3.75
C PRO A 33 -19.27 21.65 5.03
N ASN A 34 -18.49 21.45 6.10
CA ASN A 34 -19.02 21.01 7.37
C ASN A 34 -18.56 21.97 8.49
N PRO A 35 -19.40 22.92 8.93
CA PRO A 35 -19.06 23.91 9.94
C PRO A 35 -18.86 23.32 11.34
N ASN A 36 -19.30 22.08 11.57
CA ASN A 36 -19.22 21.41 12.88
C ASN A 36 -17.95 20.59 13.07
N LEU A 37 -16.95 20.73 12.17
CA LEU A 37 -15.69 20.00 12.29
C LEU A 37 -14.93 20.38 13.56
N LYS A 38 -14.51 19.38 14.31
CA LYS A 38 -13.70 19.50 15.53
C LYS A 38 -12.27 19.07 15.21
N PRO A 39 -11.24 19.65 15.85
CA PRO A 39 -9.88 19.17 15.71
C PRO A 39 -9.73 17.70 16.05
N GLU A 40 -8.93 16.98 15.27
CA GLU A 40 -8.46 15.64 15.63
C GLU A 40 -7.55 15.74 16.85
N ARG A 41 -7.56 14.72 17.68
CA ARG A 41 -6.69 14.62 18.83
C ARG A 41 -6.06 13.24 18.91
N THR A 42 -4.74 13.19 18.78
CA THR A 42 -3.97 11.95 18.88
C THR A 42 -3.23 11.89 20.21
N LYS A 43 -3.47 10.84 20.98
CA LYS A 43 -2.77 10.48 22.20
C LYS A 43 -1.89 9.28 21.94
N SER A 44 -0.60 9.42 22.21
CA SER A 44 0.39 8.35 21.95
C SER A 44 1.23 8.10 23.18
N TRP A 45 1.54 6.84 23.42
CA TRP A 45 2.59 6.43 24.34
C TRP A 45 3.55 5.47 23.61
N GLU A 46 4.80 5.53 23.99
CA GLU A 46 5.86 4.69 23.47
C GLU A 46 6.80 4.29 24.60
N ALA A 47 7.24 3.03 24.56
CA ALA A 47 8.31 2.53 25.41
C ALA A 47 9.36 1.87 24.53
N GLY A 48 10.61 2.27 24.71
CA GLY A 48 11.74 1.77 23.93
C GLY A 48 12.91 1.36 24.82
N PHE A 49 13.79 0.57 24.23
CA PHE A 49 15.02 0.15 24.84
C PHE A 49 16.15 0.14 23.81
N ASN A 50 17.36 0.38 24.30
CA ASN A 50 18.59 0.23 23.55
C ASN A 50 19.56 -0.58 24.42
N PHE A 51 19.96 -1.72 23.92
CA PHE A 51 20.94 -2.59 24.59
C PHE A 51 22.19 -2.74 23.71
N VAL A 52 23.33 -2.65 24.37
CA VAL A 52 24.64 -2.80 23.75
C VAL A 52 25.41 -3.88 24.47
N PHE A 53 25.85 -4.90 23.72
CA PHE A 53 26.54 -6.06 24.24
C PHE A 53 27.91 -6.22 23.58
N PHE A 54 28.79 -7.01 24.22
CA PHE A 54 30.06 -7.46 23.68
C PHE A 54 30.97 -6.33 23.19
N LYS A 55 31.16 -5.27 23.99
CA LYS A 55 31.96 -4.08 23.64
C LYS A 55 31.49 -3.42 22.33
N ASN A 56 30.20 -3.15 22.20
CA ASN A 56 29.55 -2.54 21.05
C ASN A 56 29.44 -3.41 19.79
N ARG A 57 29.74 -4.72 19.87
CA ARG A 57 29.63 -5.60 18.70
C ARG A 57 28.18 -5.96 18.36
N LEU A 58 27.31 -6.03 19.37
CA LEU A 58 25.90 -6.33 19.19
C LEU A 58 25.06 -5.23 19.80
N ARG A 59 24.15 -4.67 19.01
CA ARG A 59 23.17 -3.67 19.45
C ARG A 59 21.77 -4.17 19.16
N LEU A 60 20.91 -4.03 20.15
CA LEU A 60 19.49 -4.36 20.05
C LEU A 60 18.69 -3.13 20.46
N ASP A 61 17.95 -2.58 19.50
CA ASP A 61 17.00 -1.49 19.70
C ASP A 61 15.59 -2.00 19.51
N GLY A 62 14.67 -1.54 20.33
CA GLY A 62 13.29 -1.89 20.17
C GLY A 62 12.35 -0.84 20.75
N SER A 63 11.20 -0.70 20.14
CA SER A 63 10.10 0.10 20.67
C SER A 63 8.76 -0.60 20.51
N ILE A 64 7.86 -0.31 21.43
CA ILE A 64 6.44 -0.65 21.35
C ILE A 64 5.66 0.66 21.52
N TYR A 65 4.64 0.83 20.71
CA TYR A 65 3.83 2.04 20.78
C TYR A 65 2.33 1.74 20.63
N GLN A 66 1.55 2.65 21.15
CA GLN A 66 0.13 2.74 20.90
C GLN A 66 -0.26 4.20 20.71
N SER A 67 -0.99 4.48 19.63
CA SER A 67 -1.58 5.78 19.36
C SER A 67 -3.09 5.65 19.19
N ARG A 68 -3.84 6.62 19.69
CA ARG A 68 -5.30 6.71 19.61
C ARG A 68 -5.67 8.07 19.06
N THR A 69 -6.31 8.08 17.91
CA THR A 69 -6.82 9.30 17.29
C THR A 69 -8.32 9.38 17.50
N TYR A 70 -8.75 10.47 18.11
CA TYR A 70 -10.15 10.82 18.33
C TYR A 70 -10.57 11.91 17.35
N ASN A 71 -11.85 11.97 17.02
CA ASN A 71 -12.42 12.91 16.05
C ASN A 71 -11.71 12.87 14.69
N GLN A 72 -11.27 11.70 14.25
CA GLN A 72 -10.53 11.56 13.01
C GLN A 72 -11.37 12.03 11.82
N PHE A 73 -10.74 12.74 10.87
CA PHE A 73 -11.41 13.17 9.65
C PHE A 73 -11.59 12.01 8.70
N PHE A 74 -12.84 11.79 8.29
CA PHE A 74 -13.20 10.87 7.23
C PHE A 74 -13.98 11.59 6.15
N GLU A 75 -13.64 11.34 4.91
CA GLU A 75 -14.43 11.79 3.79
C GLU A 75 -15.46 10.70 3.45
N ARG A 76 -16.74 11.02 3.53
CA ARG A 76 -17.83 10.13 3.15
C ARG A 76 -18.45 10.57 1.83
N THR A 77 -18.84 9.61 1.02
CA THR A 77 -19.63 9.87 -0.20
C THR A 77 -21.06 10.27 0.18
N LEU A 78 -21.58 11.28 -0.50
CA LEU A 78 -22.97 11.72 -0.34
C LEU A 78 -23.82 11.25 -1.50
N SER A 79 -25.14 11.19 -1.28
CA SER A 79 -26.11 10.97 -2.35
C SER A 79 -26.05 12.13 -3.34
N SER A 80 -26.16 11.83 -4.63
CA SER A 80 -26.22 12.84 -5.70
C SER A 80 -27.38 13.83 -5.54
N THR A 81 -28.43 13.48 -4.81
CA THR A 81 -29.56 14.35 -4.49
C THR A 81 -29.20 15.56 -3.64
N THR A 82 -28.05 15.49 -2.91
CA THR A 82 -27.55 16.61 -2.11
C THR A 82 -26.88 17.71 -2.94
N GLY A 83 -26.59 17.45 -4.22
CA GLY A 83 -25.79 18.34 -5.08
C GLY A 83 -24.29 18.28 -4.82
N TYR A 84 -23.83 17.50 -3.85
CA TYR A 84 -22.42 17.32 -3.48
C TYR A 84 -21.99 15.86 -3.68
N LYS A 85 -20.71 15.63 -3.92
CA LYS A 85 -20.16 14.28 -4.06
C LYS A 85 -19.69 13.68 -2.72
N SER A 86 -19.16 14.54 -1.85
CA SER A 86 -18.58 14.10 -0.58
C SER A 86 -18.69 15.16 0.52
N GLU A 87 -18.42 14.73 1.74
CA GLU A 87 -18.33 15.58 2.94
C GLU A 87 -17.26 15.01 3.87
N VAL A 88 -16.51 15.91 4.53
CA VAL A 88 -15.62 15.50 5.62
C VAL A 88 -16.39 15.55 6.94
N VAL A 89 -16.27 14.48 7.71
CA VAL A 89 -16.89 14.34 9.03
C VAL A 89 -15.86 13.92 10.07
N ASN A 90 -16.10 14.24 11.34
CA ASN A 90 -15.33 13.66 12.43
C ASN A 90 -15.86 12.26 12.71
N GLY A 91 -15.00 11.25 12.54
CA GLY A 91 -15.26 9.90 13.02
C GLY A 91 -14.95 9.77 14.51
N GLY A 92 -15.27 8.60 15.09
CA GLY A 92 -15.08 8.35 16.51
C GLY A 92 -13.63 8.15 16.92
N ARG A 93 -13.12 6.92 16.74
CA ARG A 93 -11.76 6.58 17.21
C ARG A 93 -11.06 5.56 16.31
N VAL A 94 -9.78 5.83 16.05
CA VAL A 94 -8.86 4.90 15.38
C VAL A 94 -7.66 4.63 16.28
N ASP A 95 -7.37 3.36 16.50
CA ASP A 95 -6.23 2.90 17.28
C ASP A 95 -5.14 2.33 16.36
N ASN A 96 -3.88 2.69 16.63
CA ASN A 96 -2.69 2.08 16.04
C ASN A 96 -1.83 1.48 17.17
N LYS A 97 -1.30 0.28 16.93
CA LYS A 97 -0.36 -0.38 17.84
C LYS A 97 0.77 -0.98 17.02
N GLY A 98 1.99 -0.81 17.48
CA GLY A 98 3.12 -1.32 16.72
C GLY A 98 4.29 -1.76 17.60
N ILE A 99 5.17 -2.49 16.92
CA ILE A 99 6.45 -2.97 17.45
C ILE A 99 7.49 -2.71 16.37
N GLU A 100 8.61 -2.13 16.77
CA GLU A 100 9.79 -1.95 15.93
C GLU A 100 10.99 -2.53 16.63
N LEU A 101 11.78 -3.34 15.90
CA LEU A 101 12.98 -3.97 16.40
C LEU A 101 14.11 -3.80 15.39
N SER A 102 15.31 -3.54 15.88
CA SER A 102 16.54 -3.51 15.10
C SER A 102 17.64 -4.25 15.85
N LEU A 103 18.23 -5.24 15.20
CA LEU A 103 19.38 -5.97 15.69
C LEU A 103 20.56 -5.70 14.76
N ARG A 104 21.66 -5.18 15.29
CA ARG A 104 22.88 -4.90 14.54
C ARG A 104 24.05 -5.63 15.17
N PHE A 105 24.78 -6.34 14.34
CA PHE A 105 26.06 -6.94 14.67
C PHE A 105 27.16 -6.32 13.82
N GLU A 106 28.32 -6.02 14.43
CA GLU A 106 29.49 -5.50 13.74
C GLU A 106 30.74 -6.00 14.43
N ASP A 107 31.64 -6.65 13.69
CA ASP A 107 32.92 -7.08 14.19
C ASP A 107 33.98 -7.10 13.10
N LYS A 108 35.23 -7.12 13.52
CA LYS A 108 36.42 -7.16 12.64
C LYS A 108 37.45 -8.12 13.18
N TRP A 109 37.85 -9.07 12.34
CA TRP A 109 38.89 -10.07 12.66
C TRP A 109 40.07 -9.93 11.66
N GLY A 110 41.09 -9.25 12.10
CA GLY A 110 42.24 -8.91 11.24
C GLY A 110 41.79 -8.04 10.05
N ASN A 111 41.95 -8.58 8.84
CA ASN A 111 41.53 -7.89 7.60
C ASN A 111 40.06 -8.15 7.20
N PHE A 112 39.36 -9.06 7.87
CA PHE A 112 37.98 -9.36 7.59
C PHE A 112 37.06 -8.58 8.52
N GLY A 113 36.16 -7.83 7.96
CA GLY A 113 35.08 -7.14 8.69
C GLY A 113 33.72 -7.67 8.25
N TRP A 114 32.80 -7.79 9.20
CA TRP A 114 31.41 -8.16 8.97
C TRP A 114 30.48 -7.25 9.75
N SER A 115 29.51 -6.64 9.04
CA SER A 115 28.40 -5.92 9.62
C SER A 115 27.11 -6.53 9.11
N SER A 116 26.20 -6.85 10.01
CA SER A 116 24.86 -7.36 9.69
C SER A 116 23.82 -6.61 10.48
N TYR A 117 22.68 -6.34 9.88
CA TYR A 117 21.53 -5.79 10.58
C TYR A 117 20.24 -6.46 10.15
N LEU A 118 19.34 -6.64 11.10
CA LEU A 118 17.99 -7.14 10.91
C LEU A 118 17.01 -6.11 11.46
N THR A 119 16.03 -5.74 10.68
CA THR A 119 14.93 -4.85 11.11
C THR A 119 13.59 -5.59 11.00
N TYR A 120 12.73 -5.34 11.96
CA TYR A 120 11.36 -5.83 11.98
C TYR A 120 10.43 -4.69 12.35
N SER A 121 9.36 -4.50 11.60
CA SER A 121 8.31 -3.54 11.94
C SER A 121 6.93 -4.11 11.72
N LEU A 122 6.04 -3.86 12.67
CA LEU A 122 4.64 -4.25 12.63
C LEU A 122 3.79 -3.09 13.11
N ASN A 123 2.75 -2.75 12.36
CA ASN A 123 1.68 -1.85 12.80
C ASN A 123 0.32 -2.54 12.63
N ARG A 124 -0.55 -2.38 13.62
CA ARG A 124 -1.94 -2.80 13.61
C ARG A 124 -2.83 -1.58 13.76
N ASN A 125 -3.54 -1.28 12.69
CA ASN A 125 -4.56 -0.24 12.66
C ASN A 125 -5.93 -0.85 12.93
N LYS A 126 -6.76 -0.20 13.72
CA LYS A 126 -8.14 -0.60 14.01
C LYS A 126 -9.05 0.62 14.10
N VAL A 127 -10.09 0.62 13.29
CA VAL A 127 -11.22 1.52 13.43
C VAL A 127 -12.06 1.00 14.60
N VAL A 128 -12.09 1.73 15.70
CA VAL A 128 -12.79 1.30 16.92
C VAL A 128 -14.22 1.79 16.94
N GLU A 129 -14.43 2.99 16.46
CA GLU A 129 -15.71 3.67 16.41
C GLU A 129 -15.72 4.59 15.18
N LEU A 130 -16.84 4.65 14.48
CA LEU A 130 -17.08 5.59 13.38
C LEU A 130 -17.99 6.74 13.83
N LEU A 131 -19.07 7.02 13.10
CA LEU A 131 -20.00 8.08 13.45
C LEU A 131 -21.00 7.60 14.50
N ARG A 132 -21.09 8.31 15.61
CA ARG A 132 -22.14 8.13 16.62
C ARG A 132 -22.85 9.45 16.88
N ASN A 133 -24.20 9.44 16.74
CA ASN A 133 -25.05 10.61 16.99
C ASN A 133 -24.53 11.87 16.28
N TYR A 134 -24.05 11.70 15.04
CA TYR A 134 -23.62 12.83 14.21
C TYR A 134 -24.87 13.61 13.78
N GLU A 135 -24.93 14.88 14.17
CA GLU A 135 -25.94 15.80 13.71
C GLU A 135 -25.51 16.43 12.38
N ASP A 136 -26.29 16.16 11.32
CA ASP A 136 -26.04 16.78 10.01
C ASP A 136 -26.28 18.30 10.15
N PRO A 137 -25.28 19.15 9.81
CA PRO A 137 -25.39 20.58 10.03
C PRO A 137 -26.43 21.29 9.19
N TYR A 138 -27.04 20.61 8.21
CA TYR A 138 -28.03 21.18 7.30
C TYR A 138 -29.44 20.63 7.49
N THR A 139 -29.56 19.35 7.83
CA THR A 139 -30.87 18.70 8.06
C THR A 139 -31.23 18.55 9.54
N HIS A 140 -30.25 18.71 10.44
CA HIS A 140 -30.36 18.44 11.88
C HIS A 140 -30.76 17.01 12.24
N GLU A 141 -30.63 16.10 11.30
CA GLU A 141 -30.88 14.67 11.52
C GLU A 141 -29.68 14.03 12.24
N LEU A 142 -29.99 13.20 13.23
CA LEU A 142 -28.99 12.39 13.91
C LEU A 142 -28.71 11.12 13.15
N THR A 143 -27.45 10.92 12.78
CA THR A 143 -26.98 9.75 12.04
C THR A 143 -25.92 8.99 12.82
N SER A 144 -26.02 7.68 12.89
CA SER A 144 -24.97 6.80 13.36
C SER A 144 -24.60 5.81 12.26
N LEU A 145 -23.31 5.67 11.99
CA LEU A 145 -22.79 4.79 10.95
C LEU A 145 -21.70 3.90 11.52
N ASP A 146 -21.85 2.61 11.33
CA ASP A 146 -20.83 1.57 11.61
C ASP A 146 -20.03 1.20 10.35
N ARG A 147 -20.39 1.81 9.22
CA ARG A 147 -19.76 1.65 7.90
C ARG A 147 -19.77 2.97 7.15
N ILE A 148 -18.61 3.35 6.57
CA ILE A 148 -18.46 4.54 5.71
C ILE A 148 -17.82 4.13 4.39
N ASP A 149 -18.47 4.45 3.28
CA ASP A 149 -17.91 4.33 1.94
C ASP A 149 -17.02 5.56 1.68
N MET A 150 -15.72 5.32 1.59
CA MET A 150 -14.71 6.35 1.34
C MET A 150 -14.54 6.64 -0.16
N GLY A 151 -15.20 5.87 -1.02
CA GLY A 151 -15.09 5.95 -2.47
C GLY A 151 -14.23 4.86 -3.09
N GLY A 152 -14.05 4.97 -4.39
CA GLY A 152 -13.36 3.98 -5.22
C GLY A 152 -13.93 3.97 -6.64
N THR A 153 -14.04 2.79 -7.22
CA THR A 153 -14.60 2.55 -8.55
C THR A 153 -15.70 1.48 -8.50
N SER A 154 -16.23 1.10 -9.64
CA SER A 154 -17.12 -0.08 -9.75
C SER A 154 -16.39 -1.41 -9.49
N MET A 155 -15.06 -1.43 -9.53
CA MET A 155 -14.22 -2.60 -9.32
C MET A 155 -13.82 -2.78 -7.85
N TYR A 156 -13.54 -1.70 -7.15
CA TYR A 156 -13.11 -1.71 -5.75
C TYR A 156 -13.63 -0.50 -5.00
N LYS A 157 -13.72 -0.62 -3.68
CA LYS A 157 -14.05 0.46 -2.75
C LYS A 157 -13.16 0.38 -1.52
N MET A 158 -12.84 1.54 -0.98
CA MET A 158 -12.27 1.67 0.36
C MET A 158 -13.42 1.88 1.32
N ILE A 159 -13.70 0.89 2.17
CA ILE A 159 -14.83 0.94 3.10
C ILE A 159 -14.31 0.81 4.52
N LEU A 160 -14.60 1.82 5.32
CA LEU A 160 -14.35 1.77 6.75
C LEU A 160 -15.49 1.02 7.43
N THR A 161 -15.13 0.08 8.29
CA THR A 161 -16.09 -0.61 9.17
C THR A 161 -15.57 -0.62 10.59
N GLU A 162 -16.46 -0.53 11.58
CA GLU A 162 -16.06 -0.73 12.97
C GLU A 162 -15.47 -2.13 13.17
N GLY A 163 -14.35 -2.19 13.86
CA GLY A 163 -13.56 -3.42 14.00
C GLY A 163 -12.58 -3.72 12.86
N GLY A 164 -12.73 -3.06 11.70
CA GLY A 164 -11.85 -3.12 10.54
C GLY A 164 -10.63 -2.21 10.65
N SER A 165 -10.01 -1.92 9.51
CA SER A 165 -8.84 -1.03 9.39
C SER A 165 -9.06 0.02 8.30
N ILE A 166 -8.37 1.16 8.40
CA ILE A 166 -8.42 2.23 7.40
C ILE A 166 -7.99 1.73 6.00
N GLY A 167 -7.08 0.76 5.94
CA GLY A 167 -6.59 0.21 4.67
C GLY A 167 -7.40 -0.97 4.12
N ASP A 168 -8.60 -1.23 4.63
CA ASP A 168 -9.43 -2.34 4.14
C ASP A 168 -9.98 -2.04 2.74
N ILE A 169 -9.72 -2.99 1.82
CA ILE A 169 -10.16 -2.93 0.42
C ILE A 169 -11.30 -3.92 0.23
N TYR A 170 -12.37 -3.43 -0.37
CA TYR A 170 -13.52 -4.22 -0.78
C TYR A 170 -13.60 -4.24 -2.30
N VAL A 171 -14.00 -5.36 -2.86
CA VAL A 171 -14.06 -5.58 -4.31
C VAL A 171 -15.39 -6.20 -4.71
N ASN A 172 -15.85 -5.90 -5.94
CA ASN A 172 -16.93 -6.63 -6.54
C ASN A 172 -16.49 -8.06 -6.90
N THR A 173 -17.43 -8.98 -7.02
CA THR A 173 -17.16 -10.39 -7.29
C THR A 173 -18.08 -10.95 -8.36
N LEU A 174 -17.74 -12.13 -8.88
CA LEU A 174 -18.66 -12.91 -9.72
C LEU A 174 -19.74 -13.54 -8.84
N ARG A 175 -20.91 -13.68 -9.41
CA ARG A 175 -22.00 -14.45 -8.80
C ARG A 175 -21.60 -15.93 -8.74
N THR A 176 -21.78 -16.53 -7.57
CA THR A 176 -21.53 -17.96 -7.35
C THR A 176 -22.81 -18.64 -6.82
N ASP A 177 -22.90 -19.95 -7.01
CA ASP A 177 -23.89 -20.77 -6.36
C ASP A 177 -23.46 -21.14 -4.91
N GLU A 178 -24.29 -21.94 -4.23
CA GLU A 178 -24.04 -22.41 -2.86
C GLU A 178 -22.80 -23.34 -2.73
N HIS A 179 -22.32 -23.90 -3.85
CA HIS A 179 -21.13 -24.73 -3.92
C HIS A 179 -19.88 -23.95 -4.34
N GLY A 180 -20.01 -22.63 -4.58
CA GLY A 180 -18.91 -21.75 -5.02
C GLY A 180 -18.63 -21.81 -6.51
N ALA A 181 -19.44 -22.51 -7.32
CA ALA A 181 -19.30 -22.50 -8.76
C ALA A 181 -19.75 -21.15 -9.35
N ILE A 182 -18.98 -20.62 -10.30
CA ILE A 182 -19.28 -19.35 -10.97
C ILE A 182 -20.56 -19.51 -11.80
N TYR A 183 -21.52 -18.60 -11.62
CA TYR A 183 -22.73 -18.59 -12.42
C TYR A 183 -22.42 -18.12 -13.83
N VAL A 184 -22.77 -18.97 -14.82
CA VAL A 184 -22.67 -18.66 -16.26
C VAL A 184 -24.08 -18.53 -16.81
N HIS A 185 -24.35 -17.44 -17.51
CA HIS A 185 -25.67 -17.17 -18.06
C HIS A 185 -26.02 -18.23 -19.14
N PRO A 186 -27.18 -18.86 -19.07
CA PRO A 186 -27.48 -20.00 -19.97
C PRO A 186 -27.48 -19.67 -21.45
N SER A 187 -27.98 -18.47 -21.85
CA SER A 187 -28.07 -18.08 -23.25
C SER A 187 -26.77 -17.53 -23.82
N ASP A 188 -26.08 -16.69 -23.05
CA ASP A 188 -24.96 -15.90 -23.56
C ASP A 188 -23.61 -16.55 -23.27
N GLN A 189 -23.63 -17.61 -22.43
CA GLN A 189 -22.40 -18.31 -21.95
C GLN A 189 -21.37 -17.36 -21.31
N VAL A 190 -21.84 -16.25 -20.69
CA VAL A 190 -21.02 -15.23 -20.07
C VAL A 190 -21.13 -15.33 -18.55
N VAL A 191 -20.00 -15.13 -17.85
CA VAL A 191 -19.99 -15.06 -16.39
C VAL A 191 -20.74 -13.82 -15.88
N VAL A 192 -21.42 -13.95 -14.75
CA VAL A 192 -22.29 -12.90 -14.21
C VAL A 192 -21.69 -12.29 -12.96
N THR A 193 -21.71 -10.96 -12.89
CA THR A 193 -21.28 -10.20 -11.71
C THR A 193 -22.33 -10.32 -10.61
N GLN A 194 -21.90 -10.41 -9.35
CA GLN A 194 -22.78 -10.22 -8.21
C GLN A 194 -23.11 -8.72 -8.11
N PRO A 195 -24.36 -8.31 -8.32
CA PRO A 195 -24.72 -6.89 -8.32
C PRO A 195 -24.65 -6.30 -6.91
N ASP A 196 -24.25 -5.05 -6.82
CA ASP A 196 -24.27 -4.17 -5.63
C ASP A 196 -23.61 -4.73 -4.35
N GLU A 197 -22.86 -5.82 -4.46
CA GLU A 197 -22.16 -6.44 -3.34
C GLU A 197 -20.65 -6.24 -3.47
N PHE A 198 -20.05 -5.63 -2.44
CA PHE A 198 -18.61 -5.52 -2.29
C PHE A 198 -18.16 -6.37 -1.12
N VAL A 199 -17.32 -7.36 -1.40
CA VAL A 199 -16.76 -8.25 -0.39
C VAL A 199 -15.36 -7.77 0.03
N LYS A 200 -15.00 -7.98 1.30
CA LYS A 200 -13.66 -7.62 1.79
C LYS A 200 -12.60 -8.48 1.13
N ALA A 201 -11.74 -7.87 0.31
CA ALA A 201 -10.61 -8.52 -0.33
C ALA A 201 -9.41 -8.67 0.61
N GLY A 202 -9.21 -7.71 1.49
CA GLY A 202 -8.11 -7.68 2.44
C GLY A 202 -7.76 -6.28 2.90
N ASN A 203 -6.52 -6.11 3.33
CA ASN A 203 -5.98 -4.85 3.78
C ASN A 203 -4.76 -4.46 2.93
N SER A 204 -4.63 -3.18 2.55
CA SER A 204 -3.46 -2.70 1.79
C SER A 204 -2.17 -2.71 2.60
N ALA A 205 -2.25 -2.59 3.93
CA ALA A 205 -1.10 -2.58 4.80
C ALA A 205 -0.53 -4.00 5.02
N PRO A 206 0.80 -4.16 5.12
CA PRO A 206 1.42 -5.43 5.44
C PRO A 206 1.11 -5.87 6.88
N LYS A 207 1.23 -7.16 7.13
CA LYS A 207 1.22 -7.70 8.49
C LYS A 207 2.50 -7.30 9.24
N TYR A 208 3.64 -7.33 8.56
CA TYR A 208 4.93 -6.85 9.05
C TYR A 208 5.91 -6.68 7.89
N ASN A 209 6.97 -5.90 8.13
CA ASN A 209 8.09 -5.76 7.22
C ASN A 209 9.37 -6.29 7.89
N LEU A 210 10.25 -6.82 7.06
CA LEU A 210 11.60 -7.26 7.45
C LEU A 210 12.63 -6.63 6.53
N GLY A 211 13.78 -6.30 7.08
CA GLY A 211 14.97 -5.92 6.34
C GLY A 211 16.17 -6.69 6.89
N TRP A 212 17.00 -7.27 6.01
CA TRP A 212 18.22 -7.93 6.39
C TRP A 212 19.36 -7.48 5.48
N GLY A 213 20.24 -6.67 6.06
CA GLY A 213 21.42 -6.17 5.38
C GLY A 213 22.69 -6.78 5.92
N ASN A 214 23.66 -7.00 5.02
CA ASN A 214 24.99 -7.46 5.35
C ASN A 214 26.04 -6.69 4.57
N THR A 215 27.17 -6.45 5.18
CA THR A 215 28.35 -5.93 4.53
C THR A 215 29.55 -6.74 4.99
N PHE A 216 30.28 -7.28 4.05
CA PHE A 216 31.54 -7.98 4.26
C PHE A 216 32.66 -7.12 3.69
N SER A 217 33.78 -7.03 4.41
CA SER A 217 34.96 -6.34 3.93
C SER A 217 36.21 -7.22 4.12
N TYR A 218 37.08 -7.24 3.11
CA TYR A 218 38.32 -7.97 3.17
C TYR A 218 39.40 -7.29 2.31
N LYS A 219 40.48 -6.81 2.93
CA LYS A 219 41.65 -6.20 2.24
C LYS A 219 41.26 -5.14 1.19
N GLY A 220 40.33 -4.24 1.54
CA GLY A 220 39.84 -3.18 0.65
C GLY A 220 38.66 -3.58 -0.23
N LEU A 221 38.36 -4.86 -0.43
CA LEU A 221 37.15 -5.31 -1.07
C LEU A 221 35.97 -5.23 -0.11
N SER A 222 34.81 -4.73 -0.56
CA SER A 222 33.56 -4.70 0.19
C SER A 222 32.42 -5.26 -0.65
N LEU A 223 31.61 -6.12 -0.04
CA LEU A 223 30.38 -6.68 -0.60
C LEU A 223 29.23 -6.38 0.35
N GLY A 224 28.26 -5.63 -0.12
CA GLY A 224 27.04 -5.32 0.63
C GLY A 224 25.79 -5.85 -0.07
N PHE A 225 24.80 -6.30 0.69
CA PHE A 225 23.49 -6.62 0.16
C PHE A 225 22.39 -6.34 1.19
N LEU A 226 21.21 -6.01 0.67
CA LEU A 226 19.99 -5.79 1.45
C LEU A 226 18.86 -6.62 0.87
N PHE A 227 18.32 -7.52 1.65
CA PHE A 227 17.02 -8.15 1.39
C PHE A 227 15.93 -7.43 2.17
N THR A 228 14.81 -7.19 1.50
CA THR A 228 13.59 -6.68 2.14
C THR A 228 12.45 -7.66 1.91
N ALA A 229 11.59 -7.80 2.92
CA ALA A 229 10.38 -8.58 2.83
C ALA A 229 9.19 -7.78 3.37
N ARG A 230 8.14 -7.72 2.58
CA ARG A 230 6.82 -7.24 2.98
C ARG A 230 5.91 -8.46 3.07
N VAL A 231 5.35 -8.73 4.24
CA VAL A 231 4.55 -9.94 4.46
C VAL A 231 3.11 -9.56 4.76
N GLY A 232 2.19 -10.12 3.99
CA GLY A 232 0.77 -9.82 4.05
C GLY A 232 0.39 -8.57 3.23
N GLY A 233 -0.86 -8.22 3.33
CA GLY A 233 -1.50 -7.19 2.51
C GLY A 233 -1.99 -7.73 1.17
N VAL A 234 -2.85 -6.94 0.53
CA VAL A 234 -3.36 -7.19 -0.81
C VAL A 234 -3.15 -5.98 -1.70
N VAL A 235 -3.08 -6.22 -3.00
CA VAL A 235 -3.05 -5.20 -4.05
C VAL A 235 -4.09 -5.57 -5.11
N VAL A 236 -4.84 -4.59 -5.58
CA VAL A 236 -5.84 -4.75 -6.66
C VAL A 236 -5.30 -4.07 -7.91
N SER A 237 -5.28 -4.77 -9.04
CA SER A 237 -4.73 -4.26 -10.30
C SER A 237 -5.81 -3.91 -11.31
N GLN A 238 -6.06 -2.63 -11.48
CA GLN A 238 -6.85 -2.08 -12.59
C GLN A 238 -6.09 -2.26 -13.92
N THR A 239 -4.77 -2.17 -13.88
CA THR A 239 -3.90 -2.36 -15.07
C THR A 239 -4.10 -3.73 -15.67
N GLN A 240 -3.98 -4.79 -14.85
CA GLN A 240 -4.15 -6.17 -15.31
C GLN A 240 -5.57 -6.42 -15.82
N ALA A 241 -6.57 -5.88 -15.13
CA ALA A 241 -7.97 -5.96 -15.56
C ALA A 241 -8.16 -5.37 -16.97
N THR A 242 -7.62 -4.19 -17.20
CA THR A 242 -7.70 -3.53 -18.51
C THR A 242 -6.93 -4.29 -19.58
N MET A 243 -5.72 -4.79 -19.28
CA MET A 243 -4.94 -5.61 -20.23
C MET A 243 -5.70 -6.88 -20.62
N ASP A 244 -6.37 -7.51 -19.69
CA ASP A 244 -7.18 -8.71 -19.93
C ASP A 244 -8.41 -8.38 -20.79
N ALA A 245 -9.11 -7.30 -20.47
CA ALA A 245 -10.30 -6.85 -21.23
C ALA A 245 -9.99 -6.60 -22.71
N TYR A 246 -8.80 -6.08 -23.02
CA TYR A 246 -8.36 -5.82 -24.39
C TYR A 246 -7.52 -6.97 -24.99
N GLY A 247 -7.45 -8.11 -24.35
CA GLY A 247 -6.77 -9.30 -24.85
C GLY A 247 -5.26 -9.17 -25.02
N SER A 248 -4.62 -8.18 -24.35
CA SER A 248 -3.19 -7.87 -24.52
C SER A 248 -2.29 -8.59 -23.50
N SER A 249 -2.87 -9.30 -22.52
CA SER A 249 -2.10 -10.02 -21.52
C SER A 249 -1.67 -11.42 -21.98
N LYS A 250 -0.65 -11.98 -21.32
CA LYS A 250 -0.22 -13.35 -21.56
C LYS A 250 -1.33 -14.37 -21.24
N ALA A 251 -2.14 -14.11 -20.23
CA ALA A 251 -3.23 -15.00 -19.83
C ALA A 251 -4.29 -15.11 -20.93
N THR A 252 -4.66 -13.99 -21.53
CA THR A 252 -5.62 -13.96 -22.64
C THR A 252 -5.07 -14.64 -23.91
N ALA A 253 -3.77 -14.50 -24.20
CA ALA A 253 -3.12 -15.21 -25.30
C ALA A 253 -3.20 -16.73 -25.11
N ILE A 254 -2.80 -17.22 -23.93
CA ILE A 254 -2.88 -18.64 -23.58
C ILE A 254 -4.31 -19.17 -23.69
N ALA A 255 -5.30 -18.41 -23.22
CA ALA A 255 -6.69 -18.83 -23.29
C ALA A 255 -7.18 -18.95 -24.75
N ARG A 256 -6.81 -18.00 -25.63
CA ARG A 256 -7.13 -18.08 -27.07
C ARG A 256 -6.50 -19.32 -27.72
N ASP A 257 -5.22 -19.60 -27.43
CA ASP A 257 -4.50 -20.73 -27.98
C ASP A 257 -5.07 -22.08 -27.52
N ASN A 258 -5.65 -22.11 -26.30
CA ASN A 258 -6.23 -23.33 -25.70
C ASN A 258 -7.77 -23.47 -25.90
N GLY A 259 -8.36 -22.67 -26.78
CA GLY A 259 -9.78 -22.77 -27.11
C GLY A 259 -10.73 -22.14 -26.10
N GLY A 260 -10.25 -21.26 -25.21
CA GLY A 260 -11.06 -20.48 -24.29
C GLY A 260 -10.54 -20.47 -22.85
N ALA A 261 -11.23 -19.72 -22.00
CA ALA A 261 -11.02 -19.71 -20.56
C ALA A 261 -11.81 -20.85 -19.89
N ILE A 262 -11.23 -21.56 -18.94
CA ILE A 262 -11.91 -22.67 -18.26
C ILE A 262 -12.66 -22.13 -17.05
N VAL A 263 -14.00 -22.23 -17.08
CA VAL A 263 -14.88 -21.87 -15.97
C VAL A 263 -15.70 -23.09 -15.56
N ASN A 264 -15.66 -23.48 -14.29
CA ASN A 264 -16.32 -24.68 -13.75
C ASN A 264 -15.99 -25.95 -14.56
N GLY A 265 -14.75 -26.07 -15.05
CA GLY A 265 -14.30 -27.20 -15.86
C GLY A 265 -14.78 -27.20 -17.33
N ARG A 266 -15.40 -26.13 -17.79
CA ARG A 266 -15.86 -25.97 -19.17
C ARG A 266 -15.20 -24.76 -19.86
N PRO A 267 -14.86 -24.85 -21.15
CA PRO A 267 -14.34 -23.72 -21.90
C PRO A 267 -15.43 -22.68 -22.19
N ILE A 268 -15.10 -21.41 -21.98
CA ILE A 268 -15.87 -20.24 -22.43
C ILE A 268 -14.98 -19.46 -23.40
N GLY A 269 -15.57 -18.78 -24.38
CA GLY A 269 -14.84 -17.92 -25.29
C GLY A 269 -13.87 -16.98 -24.55
N ALA A 270 -12.62 -16.93 -24.97
CA ALA A 270 -11.62 -16.12 -24.28
C ALA A 270 -12.01 -14.64 -24.26
N GLU A 271 -12.53 -14.12 -25.37
CA GLU A 271 -12.99 -12.75 -25.48
C GLU A 271 -14.17 -12.48 -24.52
N ASP A 272 -15.20 -13.33 -24.54
CA ASP A 272 -16.40 -13.19 -23.71
C ASP A 272 -16.05 -13.18 -22.21
N TYR A 273 -15.16 -14.11 -21.83
CA TYR A 273 -14.71 -14.20 -20.45
C TYR A 273 -13.89 -12.98 -19.99
N TYR A 274 -12.82 -12.66 -20.72
CA TYR A 274 -11.89 -11.61 -20.31
C TYR A 274 -12.44 -10.20 -20.48
N THR A 275 -13.26 -9.95 -21.47
CA THR A 275 -14.02 -8.69 -21.61
C THR A 275 -14.92 -8.47 -20.39
N LYS A 276 -15.59 -9.52 -19.95
CA LYS A 276 -16.48 -9.43 -18.77
C LYS A 276 -15.72 -9.23 -17.47
N ILE A 277 -14.71 -10.06 -17.18
CA ILE A 277 -13.99 -9.94 -15.91
C ILE A 277 -13.05 -8.74 -15.85
N GLY A 278 -12.47 -8.34 -16.98
CA GLY A 278 -11.57 -7.20 -17.11
C GLY A 278 -12.29 -5.86 -17.23
N GLY A 279 -13.57 -5.86 -17.59
CA GLY A 279 -14.42 -4.68 -17.67
C GLY A 279 -14.08 -3.77 -18.84
N ALA A 280 -14.25 -4.23 -20.06
CA ALA A 280 -14.12 -3.37 -21.24
C ALA A 280 -15.09 -2.17 -21.18
N GLY A 281 -14.57 -0.98 -21.42
CA GLY A 281 -15.32 0.27 -21.34
C GLY A 281 -15.49 0.82 -19.92
N ALA A 282 -16.57 1.57 -19.68
CA ALA A 282 -16.80 2.29 -18.42
C ALA A 282 -17.21 1.40 -17.22
N GLN A 283 -17.37 0.09 -17.41
CA GLN A 283 -17.96 -0.78 -16.39
C GLN A 283 -16.99 -1.31 -15.33
N GLY A 284 -15.68 -1.08 -15.48
CA GLY A 284 -14.67 -1.61 -14.56
C GLY A 284 -14.65 -3.14 -14.50
N GLY A 285 -13.53 -3.73 -14.08
CA GLY A 285 -13.37 -5.17 -13.96
C GLY A 285 -14.00 -5.77 -12.70
N ILE A 286 -13.83 -7.08 -12.56
CA ILE A 286 -14.23 -7.83 -11.38
C ILE A 286 -13.03 -7.87 -10.42
N GLY A 287 -13.06 -7.05 -9.36
CA GLY A 287 -11.92 -6.82 -8.47
C GLY A 287 -11.42 -8.08 -7.77
N SER A 288 -12.31 -9.03 -7.45
CA SER A 288 -11.90 -10.31 -6.86
C SER A 288 -10.97 -11.12 -7.76
N MET A 289 -11.08 -10.99 -9.08
CA MET A 289 -10.23 -11.69 -10.06
C MET A 289 -8.85 -11.05 -10.19
N TYR A 290 -8.71 -9.79 -9.80
CA TYR A 290 -7.48 -8.99 -9.92
C TYR A 290 -6.91 -8.54 -8.57
N THR A 291 -7.29 -9.26 -7.52
CA THR A 291 -6.75 -9.10 -6.17
C THR A 291 -5.59 -10.08 -5.96
N TYR A 292 -4.43 -9.55 -5.63
CA TYR A 292 -3.21 -10.32 -5.46
C TYR A 292 -2.64 -10.13 -4.05
N SER A 293 -1.92 -11.13 -3.55
CA SER A 293 -1.13 -10.98 -2.32
C SER A 293 -0.01 -9.97 -2.55
N ALA A 294 0.10 -8.98 -1.65
CA ALA A 294 1.20 -8.02 -1.65
C ALA A 294 2.48 -8.58 -1.00
N THR A 295 2.47 -9.83 -0.52
CA THR A 295 3.66 -10.46 0.04
C THR A 295 4.74 -10.58 -1.02
N ASN A 296 5.92 -10.06 -0.68
CA ASN A 296 7.09 -10.15 -1.55
C ASN A 296 8.39 -10.20 -0.73
N VAL A 297 9.43 -10.75 -1.34
CA VAL A 297 10.81 -10.71 -0.87
C VAL A 297 11.69 -10.30 -2.03
N ARG A 298 12.51 -9.26 -1.86
CA ARG A 298 13.39 -8.79 -2.93
C ARG A 298 14.84 -8.57 -2.46
N LEU A 299 15.78 -8.70 -3.38
CA LEU A 299 17.12 -8.15 -3.27
C LEU A 299 17.03 -6.65 -3.61
N ALA A 300 16.90 -5.83 -2.53
CA ALA A 300 16.68 -4.40 -2.66
C ALA A 300 17.95 -3.65 -3.03
N GLU A 301 19.11 -4.10 -2.53
CA GLU A 301 20.39 -3.51 -2.85
C GLU A 301 21.49 -4.57 -2.90
N LEU A 302 22.44 -4.39 -3.84
CA LEU A 302 23.69 -5.10 -3.93
C LEU A 302 24.78 -4.06 -4.22
N SER A 303 25.87 -4.09 -3.46
CA SER A 303 27.02 -3.21 -3.68
C SER A 303 28.32 -4.01 -3.66
N LEU A 304 29.21 -3.69 -4.58
CA LEU A 304 30.57 -4.24 -4.64
C LEU A 304 31.53 -3.05 -4.75
N GLY A 305 32.36 -2.87 -3.76
CA GLY A 305 33.32 -1.76 -3.68
C GLY A 305 34.73 -2.23 -3.50
N TYR A 306 35.68 -1.41 -3.95
CA TYR A 306 37.11 -1.63 -3.71
C TYR A 306 37.82 -0.34 -3.34
N ASP A 307 38.52 -0.36 -2.20
CA ASP A 307 39.40 0.69 -1.75
C ASP A 307 40.78 0.52 -2.42
N ILE A 308 41.01 1.34 -3.42
CA ILE A 308 42.29 1.33 -4.17
C ILE A 308 43.34 2.01 -3.30
N PRO A 309 44.48 1.35 -3.00
CA PRO A 309 45.54 1.92 -2.18
C PRO A 309 46.37 2.97 -2.95
N ILE A 310 45.70 4.02 -3.45
CA ILE A 310 46.24 5.04 -4.33
C ILE A 310 47.30 5.89 -3.65
N ASN A 311 47.26 6.01 -2.32
CA ASN A 311 48.22 6.71 -1.49
C ASN A 311 49.68 6.17 -1.62
N LYS A 312 49.83 4.95 -2.15
CA LYS A 312 51.15 4.37 -2.48
C LYS A 312 51.73 4.95 -3.77
N TYR A 313 50.94 5.59 -4.59
CA TYR A 313 51.32 6.09 -5.93
C TYR A 313 51.18 7.60 -6.04
N VAL A 314 50.28 8.20 -5.27
CA VAL A 314 49.92 9.62 -5.34
C VAL A 314 49.75 10.18 -3.92
N ASP A 315 50.70 10.97 -3.42
CA ASP A 315 50.76 11.40 -2.02
C ASP A 315 49.60 12.34 -1.60
N TRP A 316 49.04 13.12 -2.53
CA TRP A 316 47.99 14.08 -2.22
C TRP A 316 46.56 13.46 -2.22
N ILE A 317 46.42 12.22 -2.71
CA ILE A 317 45.17 11.46 -2.60
C ILE A 317 45.30 10.46 -1.46
N LYS A 318 44.49 10.66 -0.40
CA LYS A 318 44.52 9.81 0.79
C LYS A 318 43.68 8.54 0.64
N GLY A 319 42.73 8.53 -0.28
CA GLY A 319 41.93 7.35 -0.52
C GLY A 319 41.12 7.46 -1.82
N LEU A 320 40.96 6.32 -2.47
CA LEU A 320 40.12 6.18 -3.66
C LEU A 320 39.27 4.92 -3.52
N ASN A 321 37.94 5.09 -3.44
CA ASN A 321 37.00 3.98 -3.46
C ASN A 321 36.20 4.00 -4.76
N VAL A 322 36.09 2.84 -5.39
CA VAL A 322 35.24 2.64 -6.56
C VAL A 322 34.21 1.57 -6.21
N SER A 323 32.95 1.86 -6.41
CA SER A 323 31.86 0.96 -6.08
C SER A 323 30.87 0.84 -7.22
N PHE A 324 30.39 -0.38 -7.43
CA PHE A 324 29.19 -0.68 -8.22
C PHE A 324 28.00 -0.86 -7.28
N ILE A 325 26.86 -0.27 -7.62
CA ILE A 325 25.64 -0.32 -6.80
C ILE A 325 24.45 -0.69 -7.70
N GLY A 326 23.77 -1.75 -7.33
CA GLY A 326 22.50 -2.15 -7.94
C GLY A 326 21.37 -2.03 -6.96
N LYS A 327 20.24 -1.41 -7.36
CA LYS A 327 19.03 -1.29 -6.55
C LYS A 327 17.82 -1.90 -7.24
N ASN A 328 16.88 -2.44 -6.45
CA ASN A 328 15.67 -3.11 -6.94
C ASN A 328 15.97 -4.21 -7.97
N LEU A 329 16.93 -5.10 -7.65
CA LEU A 329 17.51 -6.00 -8.65
C LEU A 329 16.52 -7.07 -9.10
N PHE A 330 15.91 -7.80 -8.17
CA PHE A 330 14.89 -8.81 -8.48
C PHE A 330 14.12 -9.24 -7.24
N PHE A 331 12.93 -9.81 -7.49
CA PHE A 331 12.15 -10.48 -6.47
C PHE A 331 12.57 -11.93 -6.33
N LEU A 332 12.84 -12.36 -5.11
CA LEU A 332 13.00 -13.77 -4.73
C LEU A 332 11.65 -14.46 -4.60
N TYR A 333 10.65 -13.71 -4.16
CA TYR A 333 9.28 -14.18 -4.01
C TYR A 333 8.27 -13.06 -4.27
N ARG A 334 7.26 -13.34 -5.08
CA ARG A 334 6.03 -12.56 -5.23
C ARG A 334 4.95 -13.41 -5.88
N LYS A 335 3.68 -13.13 -5.59
CA LYS A 335 2.53 -13.77 -6.27
C LYS A 335 1.90 -12.86 -7.33
N ALA A 336 1.96 -11.54 -7.13
CA ALA A 336 1.48 -10.59 -8.12
C ALA A 336 2.34 -10.64 -9.40
N PRO A 337 1.77 -10.54 -10.60
CA PRO A 337 2.52 -10.51 -11.86
C PRO A 337 3.34 -9.22 -12.06
N PHE A 338 3.13 -8.23 -11.24
CA PHE A 338 3.79 -6.92 -11.22
C PHE A 338 4.44 -6.66 -9.84
N ASP A 339 5.04 -5.49 -9.62
CA ASP A 339 5.56 -5.09 -8.30
C ASP A 339 4.39 -4.81 -7.35
N PRO A 340 4.19 -5.62 -6.30
CA PRO A 340 3.04 -5.47 -5.40
C PRO A 340 3.15 -4.30 -4.42
N GLU A 341 4.25 -3.54 -4.44
CA GLU A 341 4.42 -2.32 -3.65
C GLU A 341 4.04 -1.05 -4.43
N LEU A 342 3.69 -1.19 -5.70
CA LEU A 342 3.12 -0.09 -6.48
C LEU A 342 1.80 0.35 -5.86
N THR A 343 1.60 1.66 -5.81
CA THR A 343 0.35 2.28 -5.38
C THR A 343 0.10 3.52 -6.23
N ALA A 344 -1.11 3.69 -6.71
CA ALA A 344 -1.47 4.78 -7.60
C ALA A 344 -1.35 6.15 -6.91
N SER A 345 -1.61 6.20 -5.61
CA SER A 345 -1.45 7.38 -4.78
C SER A 345 -1.36 7.00 -3.30
N THR A 346 -0.81 7.88 -2.49
CA THR A 346 -0.89 7.81 -1.03
C THR A 346 -2.23 8.34 -0.50
N GLY A 347 -3.09 8.88 -1.37
CA GLY A 347 -4.44 9.31 -1.02
C GLY A 347 -5.34 8.15 -0.61
N THR A 348 -6.40 8.46 0.11
CA THR A 348 -7.28 7.49 0.78
C THR A 348 -7.86 6.43 -0.16
N TYR A 349 -8.15 6.79 -1.43
CA TYR A 349 -8.87 5.92 -2.37
C TYR A 349 -7.98 4.99 -3.22
N PHE A 350 -6.64 5.14 -3.13
CA PHE A 350 -5.72 4.51 -4.07
C PHE A 350 -4.62 3.68 -3.41
N GLN A 351 -4.65 3.53 -2.09
CA GLN A 351 -3.67 2.70 -1.38
C GLN A 351 -3.88 1.22 -1.71
N GLY A 352 -2.81 0.54 -2.14
CA GLY A 352 -2.89 -0.85 -2.57
C GLY A 352 -3.61 -1.07 -3.89
N ILE A 353 -3.72 -0.03 -4.72
CA ILE A 353 -4.30 -0.09 -6.07
C ILE A 353 -3.19 0.16 -7.08
N ASP A 354 -3.03 -0.76 -8.03
CA ASP A 354 -2.23 -0.57 -9.24
C ASP A 354 -3.13 -0.06 -10.36
N MET A 355 -2.86 1.18 -10.81
CA MET A 355 -3.61 1.85 -11.86
C MET A 355 -2.62 2.49 -12.85
N PHE A 356 -2.21 1.73 -13.86
CA PHE A 356 -1.29 2.16 -14.93
C PHE A 356 0.01 2.77 -14.41
N MET A 357 0.50 2.25 -13.29
CA MET A 357 1.74 2.71 -12.68
C MET A 357 2.94 2.28 -13.52
N SER A 358 3.93 3.17 -13.63
CA SER A 358 5.21 2.78 -14.21
C SER A 358 5.83 1.65 -13.41
N PRO A 359 6.38 0.61 -14.07
CA PRO A 359 7.07 -0.46 -13.37
C PRO A 359 8.21 0.07 -12.50
N SER A 360 8.47 -0.56 -11.37
CA SER A 360 9.63 -0.24 -10.56
C SER A 360 10.92 -0.44 -11.37
N LEU A 361 11.81 0.56 -11.31
CA LEU A 361 13.04 0.56 -12.07
C LEU A 361 14.14 -0.19 -11.34
N ARG A 362 14.89 -1.01 -12.08
CA ARG A 362 16.19 -1.51 -11.66
C ARG A 362 17.23 -0.42 -11.91
N ASN A 363 17.91 0.00 -10.85
CA ASN A 363 18.93 1.03 -10.94
C ASN A 363 20.31 0.39 -10.82
N LEU A 364 21.20 0.68 -11.78
CA LEU A 364 22.60 0.28 -11.76
C LEU A 364 23.45 1.54 -11.86
N GLY A 365 24.45 1.65 -11.00
CA GLY A 365 25.29 2.83 -10.94
C GLY A 365 26.69 2.54 -10.43
N PHE A 366 27.56 3.54 -10.61
CA PHE A 366 28.90 3.55 -10.09
C PHE A 366 29.06 4.72 -9.13
N SER A 367 29.86 4.52 -8.08
CA SER A 367 30.29 5.58 -7.18
C SER A 367 31.81 5.61 -7.16
N VAL A 368 32.37 6.79 -7.31
CA VAL A 368 33.80 7.04 -7.13
C VAL A 368 33.95 8.06 -6.02
N LYS A 369 34.61 7.68 -4.94
CA LYS A 369 34.89 8.55 -3.79
C LYS A 369 36.39 8.78 -3.69
N VAL A 370 36.79 10.03 -3.79
CA VAL A 370 38.19 10.46 -3.63
C VAL A 370 38.32 11.25 -2.34
N ASN A 371 39.30 10.90 -1.50
CA ASN A 371 39.64 11.62 -0.29
C ASN A 371 41.00 12.30 -0.54
N PHE A 372 41.11 13.58 -0.26
CA PHE A 372 42.29 14.40 -0.43
C PHE A 372 43.02 14.65 0.89
#